data_0bd4ea5a0881ff902c2f39343280cb69
#
_entry.id   0bd4ea5a0881ff902c2f39343280cb69
#
_cell.length_a   1.000
_cell.length_b   1.000
_cell.length_c   1.000
_cell.angle_alpha   90.00
_cell.angle_beta   90.00
_cell.angle_gamma   90.00
#
_symmetry.space_group_name_H-M   'P 1'
#
loop_
_entity.id
_entity.type
_entity.pdbx_description
1 polymer ?
#
loop_
_entity_poly.entity_id
_entity_poly.type
_entity_poly.pdbx_seq_one_letter_code
_entity_poly.pdbx_strand_id
1 'polypeptide(L)'
;MIVAKNIHKNYGDLHVLKGVDLTISKGEIISIVGASGAGKTTLLQILGTLDHLKKDQNSVLDINSVSIPNLSEKELARFRNKHLGFIFQFHQLLPEFTAIENVCLPAFINKTPKVEAEKRAKELLDFLGLSNRYNHKPNEMSGGEQQRVAVARALINNPEIIFADEPSGNLDSESAENLHNLFFKLRDTYGQTFVIVTHNEELANLADKKIVMQDGKIKV
;
A
#
# COMPACT_ATOMS: atom_id res chain seq x y z
N MET A 1 -13.25 -1.07 -8.72
CA MET A 1 -12.19 -0.33 -7.99
C MET A 1 -10.89 -0.28 -8.82
N ILE A 2 -10.20 -1.39 -9.06
CA ILE A 2 -9.06 -1.44 -9.99
C ILE A 2 -9.38 -2.38 -11.15
N VAL A 3 -9.11 -1.95 -12.37
CA VAL A 3 -9.15 -2.78 -13.57
C VAL A 3 -7.80 -2.65 -14.26
N ALA A 4 -7.05 -3.74 -14.27
CA ALA A 4 -5.78 -3.86 -14.96
C ALA A 4 -5.92 -4.92 -16.06
N LYS A 5 -5.57 -4.58 -17.31
CA LYS A 5 -5.62 -5.52 -18.43
C LYS A 5 -4.34 -5.44 -19.23
N ASN A 6 -3.83 -6.59 -19.61
CA ASN A 6 -2.65 -6.74 -20.46
C ASN A 6 -1.45 -5.94 -19.94
N ILE A 7 -1.18 -6.01 -18.63
CA ILE A 7 -0.09 -5.25 -18.00
C ILE A 7 1.25 -5.90 -18.34
N HIS A 8 2.11 -5.15 -19.00
CA HIS A 8 3.48 -5.54 -19.34
C HIS A 8 4.49 -4.61 -18.67
N LYS A 9 5.63 -5.17 -18.24
CA LYS A 9 6.75 -4.39 -17.71
C LYS A 9 8.09 -5.02 -18.09
N ASN A 10 8.97 -4.18 -18.59
CA ASN A 10 10.36 -4.54 -18.89
C ASN A 10 11.31 -3.62 -18.12
N TYR A 11 12.45 -4.17 -17.68
CA TYR A 11 13.62 -3.43 -17.23
C TYR A 11 14.80 -3.83 -18.13
N GLY A 12 15.13 -2.95 -19.07
CA GLY A 12 16.02 -3.32 -20.17
C GLY A 12 15.45 -4.52 -20.95
N ASP A 13 16.24 -5.57 -21.09
CA ASP A 13 15.85 -6.80 -21.79
C ASP A 13 15.03 -7.77 -20.92
N LEU A 14 14.97 -7.53 -19.61
CA LEU A 14 14.23 -8.40 -18.68
C LEU A 14 12.74 -8.10 -18.73
N HIS A 15 11.94 -9.04 -19.27
CA HIS A 15 10.48 -8.97 -19.30
C HIS A 15 9.91 -9.52 -17.99
N VAL A 16 9.52 -8.63 -17.06
CA VAL A 16 9.08 -8.97 -15.70
C VAL A 16 7.59 -9.25 -15.63
N LEU A 17 6.73 -8.42 -16.22
CA LEU A 17 5.29 -8.67 -16.31
C LEU A 17 4.91 -8.97 -17.77
N LYS A 18 4.15 -10.05 -17.96
CA LYS A 18 3.93 -10.68 -19.28
C LYS A 18 2.43 -10.79 -19.60
N GLY A 19 1.72 -9.64 -19.58
CA GLY A 19 0.28 -9.60 -19.86
C GLY A 19 -0.55 -10.01 -18.64
N VAL A 20 -0.50 -9.22 -17.57
CA VAL A 20 -1.26 -9.48 -16.34
C VAL A 20 -2.64 -8.84 -16.44
N ASP A 21 -3.68 -9.65 -16.23
CA ASP A 21 -5.07 -9.22 -16.10
C ASP A 21 -5.53 -9.38 -14.65
N LEU A 22 -6.11 -8.32 -14.08
CA LEU A 22 -6.55 -8.31 -12.68
C LEU A 22 -7.70 -7.32 -12.49
N THR A 23 -8.72 -7.77 -11.77
CA THR A 23 -9.81 -6.90 -11.30
C THR A 23 -9.93 -7.01 -9.79
N ILE A 24 -10.02 -5.85 -9.11
CA ILE A 24 -10.16 -5.73 -7.65
C ILE A 24 -11.42 -4.91 -7.38
N SER A 25 -12.30 -5.42 -6.53
CA SER A 25 -13.52 -4.75 -6.10
C SER A 25 -13.25 -3.82 -4.90
N LYS A 26 -14.18 -2.95 -4.60
CA LYS A 26 -14.10 -2.09 -3.43
C LYS A 26 -14.31 -2.91 -2.15
N GLY A 27 -13.51 -2.64 -1.13
CA GLY A 27 -13.60 -3.29 0.18
C GLY A 27 -13.03 -4.72 0.21
N GLU A 28 -12.34 -5.17 -0.85
CA GLU A 28 -11.65 -6.46 -0.86
C GLU A 28 -10.24 -6.36 -0.27
N ILE A 29 -9.81 -7.40 0.43
CA ILE A 29 -8.40 -7.67 0.75
C ILE A 29 -7.89 -8.70 -0.25
N ILE A 30 -6.94 -8.29 -1.09
CA ILE A 30 -6.29 -9.14 -2.08
C ILE A 30 -4.88 -9.47 -1.63
N SER A 31 -4.54 -10.75 -1.59
CA SER A 31 -3.15 -11.20 -1.41
C SER A 31 -2.52 -11.59 -2.75
N ILE A 32 -1.28 -11.13 -2.98
CA ILE A 32 -0.46 -11.50 -4.14
C ILE A 32 0.73 -12.30 -3.62
N VAL A 33 0.78 -13.58 -3.97
CA VAL A 33 1.81 -14.53 -3.54
C VAL A 33 2.58 -15.09 -4.73
N GLY A 34 3.72 -15.73 -4.47
CA GLY A 34 4.54 -16.39 -5.49
C GLY A 34 6.03 -16.35 -5.12
N ALA A 35 6.85 -17.06 -5.88
CA ALA A 35 8.29 -17.14 -5.67
C ALA A 35 8.97 -15.75 -5.74
N SER A 36 10.17 -15.65 -5.16
CA SER A 36 11.01 -14.45 -5.36
C SER A 36 11.28 -14.28 -6.86
N GLY A 37 11.24 -13.04 -7.34
CA GLY A 37 11.40 -12.73 -8.78
C GLY A 37 10.16 -12.97 -9.65
N ALA A 38 9.03 -13.45 -9.13
CA ALA A 38 7.81 -13.68 -9.89
C ALA A 38 7.15 -12.38 -10.43
N GLY A 39 7.60 -11.18 -9.99
CA GLY A 39 7.08 -9.90 -10.43
C GLY A 39 6.05 -9.27 -9.47
N LYS A 40 5.86 -9.80 -8.26
CA LYS A 40 4.86 -9.34 -7.27
C LYS A 40 5.01 -7.84 -6.92
N THR A 41 6.18 -7.43 -6.44
CA THR A 41 6.48 -6.03 -6.10
C THR A 41 6.35 -5.12 -7.32
N THR A 42 6.78 -5.57 -8.50
CA THR A 42 6.62 -4.80 -9.75
C THR A 42 5.15 -4.59 -10.09
N LEU A 43 4.31 -5.63 -9.96
CA LEU A 43 2.87 -5.50 -10.16
C LEU A 43 2.26 -4.53 -9.16
N LEU A 44 2.59 -4.66 -7.87
CA LEU A 44 2.12 -3.75 -6.82
C LEU A 44 2.54 -2.30 -7.11
N GLN A 45 3.78 -2.06 -7.53
CA GLN A 45 4.28 -0.71 -7.87
C GLN A 45 3.54 -0.09 -9.06
N ILE A 46 3.22 -0.87 -10.09
CA ILE A 46 2.43 -0.38 -11.23
C ILE A 46 0.99 -0.09 -10.84
N LEU A 47 0.33 -1.02 -10.13
CA LEU A 47 -1.03 -0.79 -9.63
C LEU A 47 -1.09 0.41 -8.66
N GLY A 48 -0.06 0.57 -7.83
CA GLY A 48 0.11 1.71 -6.92
C GLY A 48 0.62 2.98 -7.59
N THR A 49 0.83 2.98 -8.91
CA THR A 49 1.35 4.15 -9.65
C THR A 49 2.72 4.65 -9.20
N LEU A 50 3.50 3.80 -8.53
CA LEU A 50 4.89 4.10 -8.13
C LEU A 50 5.89 3.85 -9.26
N ASP A 51 5.53 2.99 -10.20
CA ASP A 51 6.27 2.76 -11.42
C ASP A 51 5.36 2.98 -12.63
N HIS A 52 5.96 3.33 -13.77
CA HIS A 52 5.21 3.66 -14.97
C HIS A 52 4.79 2.40 -15.72
N LEU A 53 3.51 2.39 -16.11
CA LEU A 53 3.03 1.46 -17.11
C LEU A 53 3.62 1.84 -18.48
N LYS A 54 4.19 0.87 -19.19
CA LYS A 54 4.59 1.08 -20.58
C LYS A 54 3.34 1.46 -21.38
N LYS A 55 3.37 2.62 -22.06
CA LYS A 55 2.29 3.02 -22.95
C LYS A 55 2.22 2.06 -24.12
N ASP A 56 1.32 1.09 -24.02
CA ASP A 56 0.95 0.17 -25.07
C ASP A 56 -0.55 0.36 -25.33
N GLN A 57 -0.96 0.37 -26.60
CA GLN A 57 -2.36 0.60 -26.99
C GLN A 57 -3.34 -0.43 -26.40
N ASN A 58 -2.84 -1.58 -25.97
CA ASN A 58 -3.63 -2.69 -25.43
C ASN A 58 -3.62 -2.79 -23.91
N SER A 59 -2.81 -1.99 -23.21
CA SER A 59 -2.73 -2.03 -21.74
C SER A 59 -3.70 -1.04 -21.10
N VAL A 60 -4.50 -1.53 -20.15
CA VAL A 60 -5.46 -0.73 -19.38
C VAL A 60 -5.08 -0.76 -17.91
N LEU A 61 -5.07 0.40 -17.28
CA LEU A 61 -5.03 0.54 -15.82
C LEU A 61 -5.99 1.65 -15.41
N ASP A 62 -7.17 1.25 -14.95
CA ASP A 62 -8.18 2.15 -14.42
C ASP A 62 -8.29 1.96 -12.91
N ILE A 63 -8.28 3.05 -12.16
CA ILE A 63 -8.48 3.06 -10.70
C ILE A 63 -9.61 4.04 -10.40
N ASN A 64 -10.66 3.59 -9.73
CA ASN A 64 -11.86 4.39 -9.44
C ASN A 64 -12.45 5.05 -10.71
N SER A 65 -12.47 4.31 -11.82
CA SER A 65 -12.92 4.79 -13.14
C SER A 65 -12.05 5.93 -13.73
N VAL A 66 -10.87 6.17 -13.17
CA VAL A 66 -9.88 7.10 -13.71
C VAL A 66 -8.85 6.31 -14.48
N SER A 67 -8.64 6.63 -15.75
CA SER A 67 -7.63 6.01 -16.59
C SER A 67 -6.25 6.57 -16.26
N ILE A 68 -5.44 5.77 -15.57
CA ILE A 68 -4.12 6.17 -15.05
C ILE A 68 -3.13 6.57 -16.15
N PRO A 69 -3.04 5.83 -17.30
CA PRO A 69 -2.11 6.20 -18.36
C PRO A 69 -2.36 7.57 -19.02
N ASN A 70 -3.56 8.13 -18.83
CA ASN A 70 -3.95 9.42 -19.40
C ASN A 70 -3.61 10.61 -18.50
N LEU A 71 -3.20 10.37 -17.25
CA LEU A 71 -2.84 11.43 -16.31
C LEU A 71 -1.43 11.97 -16.61
N SER A 72 -1.26 13.28 -16.50
CA SER A 72 0.06 13.90 -16.42
C SER A 72 0.74 13.55 -15.08
N GLU A 73 2.06 13.68 -15.01
CA GLU A 73 2.84 13.40 -13.78
C GLU A 73 2.29 14.15 -12.56
N LYS A 74 1.88 15.40 -12.73
CA LYS A 74 1.31 16.23 -11.66
C LYS A 74 -0.07 15.73 -11.21
N GLU A 75 -0.90 15.30 -12.14
CA GLU A 75 -2.21 14.73 -11.84
C GLU A 75 -2.06 13.36 -11.17
N LEU A 76 -1.12 12.53 -11.67
CA LEU A 76 -0.80 11.23 -11.10
C LEU A 76 -0.28 11.35 -9.66
N ALA A 77 0.61 12.31 -9.39
CA ALA A 77 1.09 12.57 -8.03
C ALA A 77 -0.04 13.01 -7.08
N ARG A 78 -0.97 13.85 -7.55
CA ARG A 78 -2.15 14.26 -6.77
C ARG A 78 -3.11 13.10 -6.54
N PHE A 79 -3.36 12.31 -7.59
CA PHE A 79 -4.21 11.12 -7.51
C PHE A 79 -3.66 10.14 -6.48
N ARG A 80 -2.36 9.82 -6.55
CA ARG A 80 -1.67 8.94 -5.61
C ARG A 80 -1.79 9.44 -4.18
N ASN A 81 -1.47 10.71 -3.94
CA ASN A 81 -1.52 11.30 -2.60
C ASN A 81 -2.93 11.25 -1.98
N LYS A 82 -3.98 11.44 -2.79
CA LYS A 82 -5.36 11.51 -2.32
C LYS A 82 -6.01 10.14 -2.15
N HIS A 83 -5.76 9.21 -3.07
CA HIS A 83 -6.54 7.98 -3.21
C HIS A 83 -5.82 6.71 -2.79
N LEU A 84 -4.47 6.76 -2.69
CA LEU A 84 -3.65 5.59 -2.43
C LEU A 84 -2.82 5.75 -1.15
N GLY A 85 -2.79 4.68 -0.33
CA GLY A 85 -1.91 4.55 0.81
C GLY A 85 -0.85 3.49 0.55
N PHE A 86 0.33 3.61 1.21
CA PHE A 86 1.43 2.68 1.03
C PHE A 86 2.02 2.24 2.36
N ILE A 87 2.23 0.94 2.50
CA ILE A 87 2.88 0.30 3.63
C ILE A 87 4.01 -0.58 3.07
N PHE A 88 5.23 -0.41 3.59
CA PHE A 88 6.42 -1.13 3.12
C PHE A 88 7.03 -1.98 4.23
N GLN A 89 7.76 -3.02 3.85
CA GLN A 89 8.45 -3.92 4.76
C GLN A 89 9.41 -3.20 5.72
N PHE A 90 10.17 -2.21 5.23
CA PHE A 90 11.12 -1.42 6.02
C PHE A 90 10.53 -0.11 6.54
N HIS A 91 9.21 -0.01 6.74
CA HIS A 91 8.46 1.13 7.26
C HIS A 91 8.68 2.46 6.51
N GLN A 92 9.90 2.74 6.06
CA GLN A 92 10.33 3.96 5.35
C GLN A 92 9.90 5.25 6.07
N LEU A 93 10.05 5.26 7.40
CA LEU A 93 9.89 6.45 8.19
C LEU A 93 11.13 7.34 8.05
N LEU A 94 10.92 8.64 8.02
CA LEU A 94 12.01 9.60 8.01
C LEU A 94 12.59 9.70 9.43
N PRO A 95 13.86 9.37 9.65
CA PRO A 95 14.45 9.23 10.98
C PRO A 95 14.59 10.56 11.73
N GLU A 96 14.59 11.70 11.01
CA GLU A 96 14.65 13.03 11.58
C GLU A 96 13.32 13.47 12.20
N PHE A 97 12.21 12.90 11.73
CA PHE A 97 10.86 13.26 12.13
C PHE A 97 10.32 12.35 13.23
N THR A 98 9.51 12.91 14.09
CA THR A 98 8.71 12.18 15.09
C THR A 98 7.62 11.34 14.44
N ALA A 99 6.96 10.48 15.22
CA ALA A 99 5.84 9.67 14.75
C ALA A 99 4.71 10.53 14.15
N ILE A 100 4.29 11.58 14.86
CA ILE A 100 3.23 12.46 14.38
C ILE A 100 3.63 13.21 13.11
N GLU A 101 4.87 13.69 13.02
CA GLU A 101 5.38 14.37 11.83
C GLU A 101 5.42 13.42 10.62
N ASN A 102 5.93 12.19 10.78
CA ASN A 102 5.90 11.16 9.74
C ASN A 102 4.48 10.91 9.23
N VAL A 103 3.49 10.81 10.13
CA VAL A 103 2.08 10.60 9.76
C VAL A 103 1.52 11.80 9.00
N CYS A 104 1.87 13.02 9.40
CA CYS A 104 1.35 14.24 8.77
C CYS A 104 1.89 14.53 7.37
N LEU A 105 3.03 13.96 6.96
CA LEU A 105 3.69 14.28 5.68
C LEU A 105 2.75 14.22 4.46
N PRO A 106 1.97 13.14 4.21
CA PRO A 106 1.08 13.12 3.05
C PRO A 106 -0.04 14.16 3.11
N ALA A 107 -0.52 14.51 4.32
CA ALA A 107 -1.52 15.55 4.49
C ALA A 107 -0.94 16.95 4.18
N PHE A 108 0.31 17.22 4.56
CA PHE A 108 0.99 18.47 4.18
C PHE A 108 1.22 18.59 2.68
N ILE A 109 1.57 17.49 2.00
CA ILE A 109 1.66 17.44 0.53
C ILE A 109 0.29 17.76 -0.09
N ASN A 110 -0.80 17.29 0.52
CA ASN A 110 -2.18 17.61 0.12
C ASN A 110 -2.62 19.02 0.52
N LYS A 111 -1.72 19.83 1.12
CA LYS A 111 -1.99 21.18 1.62
C LYS A 111 -3.03 21.27 2.74
N THR A 112 -3.22 20.21 3.49
CA THR A 112 -4.07 20.20 4.69
C THR A 112 -3.46 21.11 5.75
N PRO A 113 -4.25 22.01 6.40
CA PRO A 113 -3.75 22.86 7.47
C PRO A 113 -3.10 22.05 8.59
N LYS A 114 -2.00 22.58 9.16
CA LYS A 114 -1.21 21.87 10.19
C LYS A 114 -2.07 21.35 11.35
N VAL A 115 -2.95 22.20 11.88
CA VAL A 115 -3.82 21.86 13.03
C VAL A 115 -4.74 20.68 12.70
N GLU A 116 -5.30 20.62 11.49
CA GLU A 116 -6.18 19.54 11.04
C GLU A 116 -5.39 18.24 10.82
N ALA A 117 -4.21 18.34 10.18
CA ALA A 117 -3.33 17.20 9.94
C ALA A 117 -2.86 16.58 11.26
N GLU A 118 -2.40 17.40 12.23
CA GLU A 118 -1.96 16.92 13.53
C GLU A 118 -3.12 16.31 14.36
N LYS A 119 -4.31 16.90 14.29
CA LYS A 119 -5.50 16.34 14.93
C LYS A 119 -5.79 14.95 14.37
N ARG A 120 -5.87 14.82 13.05
CA ARG A 120 -6.13 13.54 12.38
C ARG A 120 -5.02 12.51 12.63
N ALA A 121 -3.75 12.94 12.64
CA ALA A 121 -2.62 12.08 12.96
C ALA A 121 -2.70 11.51 14.38
N LYS A 122 -3.08 12.32 15.38
CA LYS A 122 -3.30 11.86 16.76
C LYS A 122 -4.43 10.85 16.85
N GLU A 123 -5.58 11.10 16.22
CA GLU A 123 -6.69 10.16 16.16
C GLU A 123 -6.25 8.78 15.60
N LEU A 124 -5.45 8.78 14.54
CA LEU A 124 -4.93 7.55 13.94
C LEU A 124 -3.91 6.86 14.84
N LEU A 125 -2.99 7.60 15.43
CA LEU A 125 -2.00 7.05 16.37
C LEU A 125 -2.66 6.49 17.62
N ASP A 126 -3.70 7.14 18.15
CA ASP A 126 -4.49 6.64 19.27
C ASP A 126 -5.22 5.35 18.93
N PHE A 127 -5.88 5.30 17.76
CA PHE A 127 -6.54 4.10 17.27
C PHE A 127 -5.58 2.91 17.13
N LEU A 128 -4.30 3.19 16.82
CA LEU A 128 -3.24 2.21 16.66
C LEU A 128 -2.47 1.92 17.96
N GLY A 129 -2.92 2.44 19.11
CA GLY A 129 -2.31 2.21 20.43
C GLY A 129 -0.96 2.92 20.61
N LEU A 130 -0.76 4.08 19.96
CA LEU A 130 0.47 4.87 19.99
C LEU A 130 0.30 6.26 20.62
N SER A 131 -0.70 6.44 21.50
CA SER A 131 -1.00 7.72 22.15
C SER A 131 0.17 8.30 22.95
N ASN A 132 1.07 7.45 23.45
CA ASN A 132 2.27 7.85 24.19
C ASN A 132 3.54 7.93 23.32
N ARG A 133 3.40 7.84 21.99
CA ARG A 133 4.52 7.80 21.02
C ARG A 133 4.57 8.97 20.04
N TYR A 134 3.66 9.94 20.12
CA TYR A 134 3.57 11.05 19.16
C TYR A 134 4.90 11.73 18.85
N ASN A 135 5.69 12.01 19.90
CA ASN A 135 6.94 12.75 19.82
C ASN A 135 8.20 11.88 19.75
N HIS A 136 8.03 10.54 19.68
CA HIS A 136 9.16 9.63 19.54
C HIS A 136 9.63 9.58 18.09
N LYS A 137 10.94 9.47 17.91
CA LYS A 137 11.56 9.23 16.60
C LYS A 137 11.62 7.72 16.29
N PRO A 138 11.80 7.32 15.03
CA PRO A 138 11.85 5.91 14.66
C PRO A 138 12.82 5.06 15.48
N ASN A 139 14.02 5.59 15.80
CA ASN A 139 15.02 4.91 16.60
C ASN A 139 14.65 4.72 18.09
N GLU A 140 13.59 5.34 18.55
CA GLU A 140 13.06 5.25 19.92
C GLU A 140 11.84 4.31 20.00
N MET A 141 11.49 3.64 18.89
CA MET A 141 10.31 2.79 18.74
C MET A 141 10.71 1.37 18.31
N SER A 142 9.94 0.38 18.78
CA SER A 142 10.07 -1.00 18.30
C SER A 142 9.65 -1.12 16.82
N GLY A 143 10.05 -2.22 16.14
CA GLY A 143 9.67 -2.47 14.76
C GLY A 143 8.15 -2.50 14.56
N GLY A 144 7.41 -3.12 15.46
CA GLY A 144 5.95 -3.12 15.43
C GLY A 144 5.31 -1.74 15.66
N GLU A 145 5.91 -0.89 16.52
CA GLU A 145 5.47 0.51 16.69
C GLU A 145 5.74 1.32 15.42
N GLN A 146 6.92 1.18 14.82
CA GLN A 146 7.27 1.83 13.55
C GLN A 146 6.31 1.43 12.42
N GLN A 147 5.96 0.13 12.34
CA GLN A 147 5.02 -0.36 11.34
C GLN A 147 3.63 0.24 11.55
N ARG A 148 3.14 0.34 12.79
CA ARG A 148 1.88 1.03 13.07
C ARG A 148 1.92 2.52 12.72
N VAL A 149 3.03 3.22 12.91
CA VAL A 149 3.22 4.59 12.42
C VAL A 149 3.14 4.64 10.90
N ALA A 150 3.75 3.69 10.18
CA ALA A 150 3.66 3.61 8.72
C ALA A 150 2.21 3.36 8.24
N VAL A 151 1.44 2.54 8.98
CA VAL A 151 0.00 2.35 8.74
C VAL A 151 -0.77 3.66 8.96
N ALA A 152 -0.52 4.38 10.07
CA ALA A 152 -1.15 5.68 10.32
C ALA A 152 -0.86 6.68 9.19
N ARG A 153 0.40 6.72 8.72
CA ARG A 153 0.82 7.56 7.59
C ARG A 153 0.07 7.21 6.31
N ALA A 154 -0.10 5.92 6.04
CA ALA A 154 -0.85 5.46 4.87
C ALA A 154 -2.32 5.90 4.92
N LEU A 155 -2.91 6.01 6.12
CA LEU A 155 -4.33 6.31 6.35
C LEU A 155 -4.67 7.81 6.44
N ILE A 156 -3.69 8.72 6.57
CA ILE A 156 -3.93 10.11 6.94
C ILE A 156 -4.87 10.85 5.99
N ASN A 157 -4.77 10.59 4.69
CA ASN A 157 -5.62 11.20 3.66
C ASN A 157 -6.90 10.40 3.36
N ASN A 158 -7.27 9.41 4.19
CA ASN A 158 -8.40 8.51 3.99
C ASN A 158 -8.41 7.87 2.58
N PRO A 159 -7.32 7.19 2.16
CA PRO A 159 -7.26 6.58 0.84
C PRO A 159 -8.30 5.47 0.71
N GLU A 160 -8.81 5.24 -0.50
CA GLU A 160 -9.72 4.12 -0.77
C GLU A 160 -8.96 2.79 -0.95
N ILE A 161 -7.68 2.86 -1.32
CA ILE A 161 -6.85 1.68 -1.59
C ILE A 161 -5.54 1.79 -0.82
N ILE A 162 -5.16 0.71 -0.15
CA ILE A 162 -3.87 0.57 0.53
C ILE A 162 -3.07 -0.55 -0.13
N PHE A 163 -1.89 -0.21 -0.60
CA PHE A 163 -0.90 -1.13 -1.14
C PHE A 163 0.11 -1.47 -0.05
N ALA A 164 0.33 -2.76 0.20
CA ALA A 164 1.28 -3.23 1.19
C ALA A 164 2.27 -4.22 0.57
N ASP A 165 3.56 -3.91 0.66
CA ASP A 165 4.63 -4.79 0.18
C ASP A 165 5.33 -5.43 1.39
N GLU A 166 5.09 -6.73 1.61
CA GLU A 166 5.62 -7.54 2.71
C GLU A 166 5.47 -6.86 4.09
N PRO A 167 4.26 -6.38 4.47
CA PRO A 167 4.08 -5.46 5.58
C PRO A 167 4.44 -6.04 6.95
N SER A 168 4.47 -7.36 7.09
CA SER A 168 4.83 -8.09 8.31
C SER A 168 6.19 -8.79 8.25
N GLY A 169 6.94 -8.64 7.15
CA GLY A 169 8.15 -9.41 6.89
C GLY A 169 9.31 -9.21 7.88
N ASN A 170 9.32 -8.11 8.63
CA ASN A 170 10.34 -7.78 9.62
C ASN A 170 9.81 -7.78 11.07
N LEU A 171 8.60 -8.30 11.29
CA LEU A 171 7.95 -8.35 12.58
C LEU A 171 8.09 -9.74 13.21
N ASP A 172 8.08 -9.80 14.55
CA ASP A 172 7.83 -11.03 15.27
C ASP A 172 6.40 -11.55 15.02
N SER A 173 6.14 -12.82 15.33
CA SER A 173 4.88 -13.49 15.04
C SER A 173 3.66 -12.79 15.66
N GLU A 174 3.77 -12.33 16.90
CA GLU A 174 2.68 -11.64 17.60
C GLU A 174 2.37 -10.27 16.95
N SER A 175 3.41 -9.50 16.66
CA SER A 175 3.28 -8.21 15.96
C SER A 175 2.72 -8.37 14.54
N ALA A 176 3.10 -9.44 13.84
CA ALA A 176 2.59 -9.76 12.51
C ALA A 176 1.08 -10.09 12.57
N GLU A 177 0.65 -10.95 13.48
CA GLU A 177 -0.76 -11.31 13.67
C GLU A 177 -1.60 -10.08 14.02
N ASN A 178 -1.12 -9.25 14.94
CA ASN A 178 -1.78 -7.99 15.32
C ASN A 178 -1.93 -7.04 14.12
N LEU A 179 -0.92 -6.96 13.23
CA LEU A 179 -1.00 -6.17 12.01
C LEU A 179 -2.03 -6.74 11.02
N HIS A 180 -2.07 -8.06 10.85
CA HIS A 180 -3.05 -8.72 9.98
C HIS A 180 -4.48 -8.45 10.46
N ASN A 181 -4.76 -8.65 11.74
CA ASN A 181 -6.04 -8.36 12.36
C ASN A 181 -6.44 -6.89 12.19
N LEU A 182 -5.45 -5.98 12.25
CA LEU A 182 -5.67 -4.56 12.01
C LEU A 182 -6.16 -4.29 10.58
N PHE A 183 -5.62 -4.95 9.56
CA PHE A 183 -6.07 -4.76 8.17
C PHE A 183 -7.53 -5.16 7.99
N PHE A 184 -7.95 -6.29 8.57
CA PHE A 184 -9.36 -6.71 8.54
C PHE A 184 -10.25 -5.72 9.28
N LYS A 185 -9.83 -5.26 10.46
CA LYS A 185 -10.56 -4.24 11.21
C LYS A 185 -10.71 -2.92 10.44
N LEU A 186 -9.67 -2.47 9.75
CA LEU A 186 -9.70 -1.27 8.90
C LEU A 186 -10.66 -1.43 7.72
N ARG A 187 -10.62 -2.60 7.02
CA ARG A 187 -11.58 -2.93 5.98
C ARG A 187 -13.02 -2.86 6.49
N ASP A 188 -13.30 -3.54 7.60
CA ASP A 188 -14.66 -3.68 8.14
C ASP A 188 -15.20 -2.34 8.67
N THR A 189 -14.31 -1.49 9.24
CA THR A 189 -14.71 -0.20 9.83
C THR A 189 -14.83 0.92 8.80
N TYR A 190 -13.92 0.96 7.82
CA TYR A 190 -13.79 2.09 6.89
C TYR A 190 -14.02 1.72 5.43
N GLY A 191 -14.22 0.44 5.11
CA GLY A 191 -14.45 -0.03 3.74
C GLY A 191 -13.23 0.09 2.83
N GLN A 192 -12.01 0.11 3.40
CA GLN A 192 -10.77 0.19 2.63
C GLN A 192 -10.51 -1.07 1.84
N THR A 193 -9.92 -0.90 0.66
CA THR A 193 -9.43 -2.00 -0.17
C THR A 193 -7.95 -2.19 0.09
N PHE A 194 -7.50 -3.42 0.26
CA PHE A 194 -6.09 -3.75 0.44
C PHE A 194 -5.55 -4.61 -0.69
N VAL A 195 -4.37 -4.27 -1.17
CA VAL A 195 -3.57 -5.10 -2.10
C VAL A 195 -2.25 -5.41 -1.42
N ILE A 196 -2.08 -6.65 -1.00
CA ILE A 196 -0.97 -7.07 -0.14
C ILE A 196 -0.10 -8.06 -0.89
N VAL A 197 1.16 -7.72 -1.13
CA VAL A 197 2.19 -8.68 -1.52
C VAL A 197 2.73 -9.32 -0.25
N THR A 198 2.70 -10.64 -0.17
CA THR A 198 3.21 -11.37 0.99
C THR A 198 3.69 -12.78 0.63
N HIS A 199 4.63 -13.28 1.43
CA HIS A 199 5.00 -14.70 1.47
C HIS A 199 4.42 -15.41 2.71
N ASN A 200 3.70 -14.69 3.57
CA ASN A 200 3.01 -15.27 4.71
C ASN A 200 1.72 -15.98 4.23
N GLU A 201 1.72 -17.31 4.32
CA GLU A 201 0.61 -18.15 3.86
C GLU A 201 -0.67 -17.93 4.68
N GLU A 202 -0.55 -17.63 5.97
CA GLU A 202 -1.69 -17.39 6.85
C GLU A 202 -2.44 -16.13 6.42
N LEU A 203 -1.74 -15.00 6.29
CA LEU A 203 -2.34 -13.76 5.77
C LEU A 203 -2.92 -13.96 4.36
N ALA A 204 -2.19 -14.69 3.50
CA ALA A 204 -2.64 -14.95 2.15
C ALA A 204 -3.94 -15.75 2.08
N ASN A 205 -4.14 -16.69 3.00
CA ASN A 205 -5.33 -17.55 3.06
C ASN A 205 -6.53 -16.85 3.73
N LEU A 206 -6.28 -15.82 4.56
CA LEU A 206 -7.34 -15.00 5.17
C LEU A 206 -7.90 -13.93 4.22
N ALA A 207 -7.18 -13.59 3.15
CA ALA A 207 -7.62 -12.61 2.18
C ALA A 207 -8.87 -13.07 1.40
N ASP A 208 -9.70 -12.13 0.97
CA ASP A 208 -10.91 -12.42 0.18
C ASP A 208 -10.55 -13.06 -1.18
N LYS A 209 -9.37 -12.73 -1.71
CA LYS A 209 -8.85 -13.29 -2.96
C LYS A 209 -7.34 -13.46 -2.89
N LYS A 210 -6.87 -14.69 -3.14
CA LYS A 210 -5.44 -15.03 -3.26
C LYS A 210 -5.05 -15.13 -4.73
N ILE A 211 -4.08 -14.34 -5.13
CA ILE A 211 -3.53 -14.30 -6.49
C ILE A 211 -2.13 -14.90 -6.47
N VAL A 212 -1.91 -15.92 -7.27
CA VAL A 212 -0.61 -16.59 -7.40
C VAL A 212 0.10 -16.04 -8.64
N MET A 213 1.26 -15.43 -8.44
CA MET A 213 2.14 -15.00 -9.53
C MET A 213 3.23 -16.04 -9.79
N GLN A 214 3.43 -16.35 -11.06
CA GLN A 214 4.51 -17.19 -11.54
C GLN A 214 5.07 -16.64 -12.86
N ASP A 215 6.39 -16.43 -12.93
CA ASP A 215 7.11 -16.01 -14.15
C ASP A 215 6.49 -14.79 -14.87
N GLY A 216 6.01 -13.82 -14.09
CA GLY A 216 5.44 -12.57 -14.60
C GLY A 216 3.98 -12.65 -15.04
N LYS A 217 3.28 -13.75 -14.72
CA LYS A 217 1.85 -13.98 -15.02
C LYS A 217 1.07 -14.35 -13.77
N ILE A 218 -0.24 -14.11 -13.79
CA ILE A 218 -1.17 -14.68 -12.81
C ILE A 218 -1.42 -16.13 -13.21
N LYS A 219 -1.25 -17.07 -12.26
CA LYS A 219 -1.61 -18.46 -12.43
C LYS A 219 -3.12 -18.59 -12.18
N VAL A 220 -3.82 -19.12 -13.14
CA VAL A 220 -5.25 -19.44 -13.05
C VAL A 220 -5.46 -20.76 -12.33
#